data_1f066ab2340a1d801fb4ac68a3f362af
#
_entry.id   1f066ab2340a1d801fb4ac68a3f362af
#
_cell.length_a   1.000
_cell.length_b   1.000
_cell.length_c   1.000
_cell.angle_alpha   90.00
_cell.angle_beta   90.00
_cell.angle_gamma   90.00
#
_symmetry.space_group_name_H-M   'P 1'
#
loop_
_entity.id
_entity.type
_entity.pdbx_description
1 polymer ?
#
loop_
_entity_poly.entity_id
_entity_poly.type
_entity_poly.pdbx_seq_one_letter_code
_entity_poly.pdbx_strand_id
1 'polypeptide(L)' 'PVTEKNYKALQFLDMLKDVDVYSEVTGKPLQDRLYRYMDDANLSISEMEPYFAYYPDKLYKNLVETRVIYNGLLAQ' A
#
# COMPACT_ATOMS: atom_id res chain seq x y z
N PRO A 1 -12.88 13.60 0.46
CA PRO A 1 -13.89 12.57 0.71
C PRO A 1 -13.39 11.18 0.32
N VAL A 2 -13.87 10.18 1.03
CA VAL A 2 -13.51 8.80 0.74
C VAL A 2 -14.32 8.32 -0.46
N THR A 3 -13.62 7.86 -1.50
CA THR A 3 -14.24 7.27 -2.68
C THR A 3 -14.25 5.75 -2.52
N GLU A 4 -14.96 5.05 -3.42
CA GLU A 4 -14.97 3.59 -3.40
C GLU A 4 -13.57 3.00 -3.56
N LYS A 5 -12.76 3.55 -4.49
CA LYS A 5 -11.42 3.04 -4.70
C LYS A 5 -10.50 3.34 -3.53
N ASN A 6 -10.65 4.52 -2.89
CA ASN A 6 -9.88 4.83 -1.68
C ASN A 6 -10.27 3.89 -0.54
N TYR A 7 -11.55 3.61 -0.40
CA TYR A 7 -12.05 2.73 0.65
C TYR A 7 -11.45 1.33 0.54
N LYS A 8 -11.36 0.78 -0.68
CA LYS A 8 -10.74 -0.53 -0.87
C LYS A 8 -9.25 -0.51 -0.53
N ALA A 9 -8.55 0.56 -0.89
CA ALA A 9 -7.14 0.71 -0.52
C ALA A 9 -6.99 0.79 1.00
N LEU A 10 -7.89 1.49 1.68
CA LEU A 10 -7.86 1.58 3.15
C LEU A 10 -8.06 0.22 3.80
N GLN A 11 -8.85 -0.66 3.21
CA GLN A 11 -9.00 -2.03 3.72
C GLN A 11 -7.67 -2.78 3.69
N PHE A 12 -6.87 -2.60 2.62
CA PHE A 12 -5.52 -3.17 2.57
C PHE A 12 -4.63 -2.60 3.66
N LEU A 13 -4.69 -1.27 3.87
CA LEU A 13 -3.89 -0.63 4.92
C LEU A 13 -4.28 -1.13 6.31
N ASP A 14 -5.57 -1.34 6.54
CA ASP A 14 -6.05 -1.88 7.81
C ASP A 14 -5.53 -3.30 8.04
N MET A 15 -5.41 -4.10 6.99
CA MET A 15 -4.81 -5.42 7.13
C MET A 15 -3.31 -5.33 7.37
N LEU A 16 -2.63 -4.43 6.67
CA LEU A 16 -1.19 -4.27 6.78
C LEU A 16 -0.74 -3.74 8.14
N LYS A 17 -1.55 -2.89 8.78
CA LYS A 17 -1.17 -2.36 10.10
C LYS A 17 -1.08 -3.44 11.17
N ASP A 18 -1.77 -4.56 10.96
CA ASP A 18 -1.84 -5.65 11.93
C ASP A 18 -0.85 -6.78 11.63
N VAL A 19 -0.08 -6.68 10.54
CA VAL A 19 0.94 -7.67 10.18
C VAL A 19 2.31 -7.01 10.19
N ASP A 20 3.36 -7.86 10.25
CA ASP A 20 4.72 -7.37 10.12
C ASP A 20 5.01 -7.05 8.66
N VAL A 21 5.00 -5.77 8.31
CA VAL A 21 5.18 -5.33 6.93
C VAL A 21 6.60 -5.59 6.42
N TYR A 22 7.54 -5.91 7.32
CA TYR A 22 8.90 -6.27 6.93
C TYR A 22 9.04 -7.76 6.70
N SER A 23 7.99 -8.55 7.00
CA SER A 23 8.00 -9.99 6.76
C SER A 23 7.76 -10.29 5.28
N GLU A 24 8.68 -11.02 4.65
CA GLU A 24 8.50 -11.44 3.26
C GLU A 24 7.37 -12.47 3.13
N VAL A 25 7.05 -13.16 4.21
CA VAL A 25 6.02 -14.19 4.20
C VAL A 25 4.62 -13.61 4.25
N THR A 26 4.39 -12.60 5.09
CA THR A 26 3.04 -12.06 5.31
C THR A 26 2.85 -10.65 4.77
N GLY A 27 3.85 -9.78 4.96
CA GLY A 27 3.72 -8.38 4.56
C GLY A 27 3.86 -8.17 3.07
N LYS A 28 4.89 -8.77 2.45
CA LYS A 28 5.18 -8.54 1.04
C LYS A 28 4.06 -8.99 0.10
N PRO A 29 3.50 -10.20 0.24
CA PRO A 29 2.40 -10.60 -0.64
C PRO A 29 1.18 -9.68 -0.53
N LEU A 30 0.87 -9.21 0.66
CA LEU A 30 -0.25 -8.31 0.87
C LEU A 30 0.03 -6.94 0.25
N GLN A 31 1.27 -6.44 0.38
CA GLN A 31 1.67 -5.19 -0.27
C GLN A 31 1.58 -5.29 -1.80
N ASP A 32 2.00 -6.41 -2.37
CA ASP A 32 1.94 -6.62 -3.81
C ASP A 32 0.48 -6.59 -4.30
N ARG A 33 -0.43 -7.17 -3.53
CA ARG A 33 -1.86 -7.13 -3.84
C ARG A 33 -2.40 -5.70 -3.78
N LEU A 34 -1.97 -4.93 -2.80
CA LEU A 34 -2.36 -3.52 -2.70
C LEU A 34 -1.89 -2.74 -3.93
N TYR A 35 -0.62 -2.92 -4.31
CA TYR A 35 -0.08 -2.19 -5.46
C TYR A 35 -0.77 -2.56 -6.76
N ARG A 36 -1.08 -3.84 -6.95
CA ARG A 36 -1.83 -4.29 -8.11
C ARG A 36 -3.21 -3.64 -8.14
N TYR A 37 -3.88 -3.61 -7.00
CA TYR A 37 -5.17 -2.95 -6.90
C TYR A 37 -5.04 -1.46 -7.27
N MET A 38 -4.03 -0.79 -6.72
CA MET A 38 -3.82 0.63 -6.99
C MET A 38 -3.58 0.89 -8.48
N ASP A 39 -2.77 0.05 -9.12
CA ASP A 39 -2.53 0.20 -10.55
C ASP A 39 -3.81 -0.02 -11.36
N ASP A 40 -4.57 -1.05 -11.05
CA ASP A 40 -5.83 -1.35 -11.76
C ASP A 40 -6.86 -0.24 -11.55
N ALA A 41 -6.88 0.39 -10.39
CA ALA A 41 -7.81 1.46 -10.06
C ALA A 41 -7.29 2.84 -10.45
N ASN A 42 -6.08 2.92 -10.98
CA ASN A 42 -5.40 4.18 -11.29
C ASN A 42 -5.33 5.09 -10.05
N LEU A 43 -4.92 4.51 -8.92
CA LEU A 43 -4.82 5.18 -7.63
C LEU A 43 -3.34 5.29 -7.23
N SER A 44 -2.86 6.50 -6.97
CA SER A 44 -1.47 6.73 -6.57
C SER A 44 -1.34 6.77 -5.04
N ILE A 45 -0.11 6.54 -4.55
CA ILE A 45 0.18 6.68 -3.13
C ILE A 45 -0.10 8.12 -2.67
N SER A 46 0.20 9.12 -3.51
CA SER A 46 -0.04 10.51 -3.13
C SER A 46 -1.51 10.80 -2.89
N GLU A 47 -2.41 10.13 -3.60
CA GLU A 47 -3.85 10.27 -3.37
C GLU A 47 -4.26 9.71 -2.02
N MET A 48 -3.47 8.80 -1.47
CA MET A 48 -3.75 8.17 -0.17
C MET A 48 -3.07 8.88 1.00
N GLU A 49 -2.19 9.86 0.73
CA GLU A 49 -1.44 10.55 1.79
C GLU A 49 -2.31 11.10 2.91
N PRO A 50 -3.46 11.74 2.64
CA PRO A 50 -4.29 12.27 3.74
C PRO A 50 -4.73 11.22 4.76
N TYR A 51 -4.77 9.96 4.35
CA TYR A 51 -5.22 8.87 5.23
C TYR A 51 -4.08 8.29 6.07
N PHE A 52 -2.82 8.51 5.67
CA PHE A 52 -1.67 7.94 6.39
C PHE A 52 -1.49 8.54 7.77
N ALA A 53 -2.13 9.68 8.06
CA ALA A 53 -2.12 10.25 9.41
C ALA A 53 -2.74 9.30 10.45
N TYR A 54 -3.57 8.37 10.01
CA TYR A 54 -4.24 7.40 10.89
C TYR A 54 -3.48 6.09 11.05
N TYR A 55 -2.28 5.99 10.47
CA TYR A 55 -1.47 4.78 10.46
C TYR A 55 -0.06 5.08 11.00
N PRO A 56 0.67 4.06 11.47
CA PRO A 56 2.06 4.29 11.92
C PRO A 56 2.93 4.82 10.79
N ASP A 57 3.85 5.74 11.13
CA ASP A 57 4.77 6.33 10.15
C ASP A 57 5.60 5.27 9.42
N LYS A 58 6.02 4.22 10.12
CA LYS A 58 6.82 3.17 9.50
C LYS A 58 6.05 2.42 8.42
N LEU A 59 4.71 2.34 8.52
CA LEU A 59 3.90 1.73 7.48
C LEU A 59 3.98 2.55 6.20
N TYR A 60 3.82 3.86 6.30
CA TYR A 60 3.92 4.75 5.15
C TYR A 60 5.30 4.66 4.50
N LYS A 61 6.36 4.75 5.30
CA LYS A 61 7.74 4.69 4.79
C LYS A 61 8.00 3.36 4.09
N ASN A 62 7.55 2.27 4.69
CA ASN A 62 7.74 0.95 4.08
C ASN A 62 7.00 0.85 2.74
N LEU A 63 5.77 1.35 2.69
CA LEU A 63 4.97 1.29 1.46
C LEU A 63 5.61 2.09 0.33
N VAL A 64 6.15 3.27 0.64
CA VAL A 64 6.83 4.09 -0.38
C VAL A 64 8.06 3.35 -0.93
N GLU A 65 8.89 2.80 -0.04
CA GLU A 65 10.10 2.08 -0.45
C GLU A 65 9.78 0.83 -1.26
N THR A 66 8.83 0.03 -0.79
CA THR A 66 8.49 -1.22 -1.48
C THR A 66 7.77 -0.96 -2.79
N ARG A 67 7.04 0.17 -2.90
CA ARG A 67 6.41 0.55 -4.16
C ARG A 67 7.45 0.79 -5.25
N VAL A 68 8.54 1.45 -4.92
CA VAL A 68 9.62 1.69 -5.87
C VAL A 68 10.20 0.37 -6.36
N ILE A 69 10.44 -0.57 -5.45
CA ILE A 69 10.96 -1.90 -5.81
C ILE A 69 9.96 -2.65 -6.71
N TYR A 70 8.69 -2.62 -6.36
CA TYR A 70 7.65 -3.27 -7.15
C TYR A 70 7.59 -2.70 -8.56
N ASN A 71 7.65 -1.38 -8.71
CA ASN A 71 7.65 -0.73 -10.02
C ASN A 71 8.86 -1.16 -10.85
N GLY A 72 10.03 -1.27 -10.20
CA GLY A 72 11.24 -1.75 -10.85
C GLY A 72 11.10 -3.17 -11.37
N LEU A 73 10.48 -4.05 -10.61
CA LEU A 73 10.25 -5.43 -11.02
C LEU A 73 9.30 -5.50 -12.23
N LEU A 74 8.27 -4.66 -12.26
CA LEU A 74 7.34 -4.63 -13.39
C LEU A 74 8.00 -4.14 -14.68
N ALA A 75 9.02 -3.31 -14.56
CA ALA A 75 9.72 -2.73 -15.71
C ALA A 75 10.72 -3.69 -16.36
N GLN A 76 10.98 -4.82 -15.75
CA GLN A 76 11.95 -5.81 -16.27
C GLN A 76 11.32 -6.74 -17.31
#